data_c3511e091d4c6b84fb815818713bd328
#
_entry.id   c3511e091d4c6b84fb815818713bd328
#
_cell.length_a   1.000
_cell.length_b   1.000
_cell.length_c   1.000
_cell.angle_alpha   90.00
_cell.angle_beta   90.00
_cell.angle_gamma   90.00
#
_symmetry.space_group_name_H-M   'P 1'
#
loop_
_entity.id
_entity.type
_entity.pdbx_description
1 polymer ?
#
loop_
_entity_poly.entity_id
_entity_poly.type
_entity_poly.pdbx_seq_one_letter_code
_entity_poly.pdbx_strand_id
1 'polypeptide(L)'
;MTELTYDAEHEIILITSSELPHDEDFELWATLFLHAPAITTADFDAGADRHQLRFHFTDHSFNLNFEHYSESIWINAEGIEASAALPQLHQYLVTQLQ
;
A
#
# COMPACT_ATOMS: atom_id res chain seq x y z
N MET A 1 -7.37 -9.92 -10.68
CA MET A 1 -6.50 -10.58 -9.67
C MET A 1 -5.42 -9.62 -9.20
N THR A 2 -5.17 -9.60 -7.92
CA THR A 2 -4.17 -8.71 -7.32
C THR A 2 -3.01 -9.52 -6.78
N GLU A 3 -1.80 -9.11 -7.12
CA GLU A 3 -0.58 -9.77 -6.65
C GLU A 3 0.29 -8.79 -5.88
N LEU A 4 0.93 -9.29 -4.83
CA LEU A 4 1.82 -8.51 -3.99
C LEU A 4 3.22 -9.09 -4.07
N THR A 5 4.21 -8.24 -4.34
CA THR A 5 5.61 -8.65 -4.44
C THR A 5 6.45 -7.79 -3.50
N TYR A 6 7.12 -8.44 -2.55
CA TYR A 6 8.07 -7.73 -1.69
C TYR A 6 9.40 -7.57 -2.41
N ASP A 7 9.82 -6.32 -2.60
CA ASP A 7 11.09 -5.99 -3.23
C ASP A 7 12.07 -5.54 -2.15
N ALA A 8 12.96 -6.45 -1.75
CA ALA A 8 13.90 -6.19 -0.66
C ALA A 8 14.96 -5.16 -1.05
N GLU A 9 15.31 -5.08 -2.33
CA GLU A 9 16.32 -4.13 -2.80
C GLU A 9 15.84 -2.69 -2.66
N HIS A 10 14.58 -2.44 -3.01
CA HIS A 10 14.01 -1.10 -2.94
C HIS A 10 13.20 -0.86 -1.66
N GLU A 11 13.05 -1.90 -0.85
CA GLU A 11 12.30 -1.84 0.41
C GLU A 11 10.88 -1.34 0.21
N ILE A 12 10.17 -1.95 -0.74
CA ILE A 12 8.77 -1.66 -1.03
C ILE A 12 8.00 -2.95 -1.28
N ILE A 13 6.66 -2.83 -1.24
CA ILE A 13 5.78 -3.90 -1.67
C ILE A 13 5.08 -3.40 -2.93
N LEU A 14 5.31 -4.08 -4.04
CA LEU A 14 4.67 -3.76 -5.31
C LEU A 14 3.31 -4.44 -5.38
N ILE A 15 2.31 -3.69 -5.85
CA ILE A 15 0.96 -4.21 -6.00
C ILE A 15 0.60 -4.18 -7.48
N THR A 16 0.36 -5.37 -8.05
CA THR A 16 -0.07 -5.50 -9.44
C THR A 16 -1.51 -6.01 -9.45
N SER A 17 -2.33 -5.39 -10.28
CA SER A 17 -3.74 -5.77 -10.42
C SER A 17 -4.13 -5.76 -11.88
N SER A 18 -5.02 -6.67 -12.26
CA SER A 18 -5.55 -6.71 -13.62
C SER A 18 -6.44 -5.50 -13.92
N GLU A 19 -6.99 -4.89 -12.87
CA GLU A 19 -7.80 -3.69 -13.00
C GLU A 19 -7.35 -2.65 -12.00
N LEU A 20 -6.78 -1.55 -12.50
CA LEU A 20 -6.33 -0.46 -11.64
C LEU A 20 -7.47 0.55 -11.45
N PRO A 21 -7.57 1.17 -10.26
CA PRO A 21 -8.59 2.19 -10.04
C PRO A 21 -8.26 3.45 -10.84
N HIS A 22 -9.29 4.23 -11.14
CA HIS A 22 -9.10 5.58 -11.68
C HIS A 22 -8.66 6.49 -10.53
N ASP A 23 -8.07 7.65 -10.87
CA ASP A 23 -7.60 8.62 -9.88
C ASP A 23 -8.64 8.93 -8.82
N GLU A 24 -9.85 9.22 -9.28
CA GLU A 24 -10.95 9.64 -8.41
C GLU A 24 -11.47 8.52 -7.53
N ASP A 25 -11.18 7.27 -7.89
CA ASP A 25 -11.63 6.09 -7.14
C ASP A 25 -10.54 5.51 -6.25
N PHE A 26 -9.32 6.04 -6.33
CA PHE A 26 -8.20 5.45 -5.62
C PHE A 26 -8.40 5.45 -4.10
N GLU A 27 -8.92 6.53 -3.54
CA GLU A 27 -9.10 6.58 -2.08
C GLU A 27 -10.02 5.45 -1.60
N LEU A 28 -11.13 5.24 -2.30
CA LEU A 28 -12.06 4.16 -1.95
C LEU A 28 -11.42 2.80 -2.15
N TRP A 29 -10.75 2.62 -3.29
CA TRP A 29 -10.07 1.35 -3.58
C TRP A 29 -9.03 1.02 -2.52
N ALA A 30 -8.22 2.01 -2.14
CA ALA A 30 -7.15 1.83 -1.17
C ALA A 30 -7.72 1.51 0.22
N THR A 31 -8.78 2.19 0.61
CA THR A 31 -9.43 1.96 1.89
C THR A 31 -9.98 0.54 1.97
N LEU A 32 -10.58 0.06 0.89
CA LEU A 32 -11.09 -1.30 0.83
C LEU A 32 -9.96 -2.33 0.80
N PHE A 33 -8.90 -2.03 0.05
CA PHE A 33 -7.74 -2.92 -0.03
C PHE A 33 -7.09 -3.12 1.34
N LEU A 34 -7.01 -2.04 2.13
CA LEU A 34 -6.38 -2.07 3.45
C LEU A 34 -7.36 -2.39 4.58
N HIS A 35 -8.59 -2.74 4.26
CA HIS A 35 -9.59 -3.04 5.28
C HIS A 35 -9.32 -4.40 5.91
N ALA A 36 -8.64 -4.38 7.05
CA ALA A 36 -8.24 -5.60 7.76
C ALA A 36 -8.08 -5.28 9.25
N PRO A 37 -8.28 -6.28 10.13
CA PRO A 37 -8.26 -6.03 11.59
C PRO A 37 -6.97 -5.42 12.12
N ALA A 38 -5.82 -5.78 11.55
CA ALA A 38 -4.53 -5.31 12.03
C ALA A 38 -4.09 -3.97 11.41
N ILE A 39 -4.90 -3.40 10.50
CA ILE A 39 -4.54 -2.18 9.80
C ILE A 39 -5.49 -1.06 10.17
N THR A 40 -4.92 0.12 10.44
CA THR A 40 -5.67 1.34 10.68
C THR A 40 -5.26 2.36 9.63
N THR A 41 -6.21 2.82 8.82
CA THR A 41 -5.94 3.87 7.83
C THR A 41 -5.92 5.23 8.51
N ALA A 42 -5.10 6.13 7.96
CA ALA A 42 -4.95 7.48 8.51
C ALA A 42 -5.18 8.52 7.40
N ASP A 43 -4.17 9.35 7.11
CA ASP A 43 -4.34 10.50 6.22
C ASP A 43 -4.29 10.11 4.74
N PHE A 44 -5.19 10.71 3.96
CA PHE A 44 -5.19 10.59 2.51
C PHE A 44 -4.73 11.91 1.91
N ASP A 45 -3.76 11.85 0.98
CA ASP A 45 -3.24 13.00 0.28
C ASP A 45 -3.40 12.80 -1.22
N ALA A 46 -4.18 13.67 -1.85
CA ALA A 46 -4.41 13.63 -3.29
C ALA A 46 -3.54 14.67 -3.98
N GLY A 47 -2.40 14.23 -4.51
CA GLY A 47 -1.52 15.09 -5.27
C GLY A 47 -1.87 15.12 -6.75
N ALA A 48 -1.24 16.01 -7.52
CA ALA A 48 -1.48 16.12 -8.95
C ALA A 48 -1.05 14.86 -9.70
N ASP A 49 0.09 14.31 -9.33
CA ASP A 49 0.66 13.16 -10.02
C ASP A 49 0.57 11.87 -9.22
N ARG A 50 0.35 11.96 -7.91
CA ARG A 50 0.39 10.82 -7.02
C ARG A 50 -0.59 10.98 -5.87
N HIS A 51 -1.30 9.90 -5.58
CA HIS A 51 -2.15 9.82 -4.39
C HIS A 51 -1.45 8.95 -3.37
N GLN A 52 -1.68 9.22 -2.09
CA GLN A 52 -1.04 8.48 -1.01
C GLN A 52 -2.01 8.31 0.15
N LEU A 53 -2.16 7.07 0.62
CA LEU A 53 -2.94 6.77 1.82
C LEU A 53 -2.00 6.23 2.88
N ARG A 54 -1.90 6.95 3.99
CA ARG A 54 -1.07 6.54 5.11
C ARG A 54 -1.85 5.55 5.97
N PHE A 55 -1.15 4.53 6.47
CA PHE A 55 -1.78 3.56 7.36
C PHE A 55 -0.78 3.01 8.36
N HIS A 56 -1.31 2.34 9.39
CA HIS A 56 -0.50 1.77 10.47
C HIS A 56 -0.71 0.26 10.54
N PHE A 57 0.39 -0.45 10.81
CA PHE A 57 0.40 -1.89 11.01
C PHE A 57 1.49 -2.20 12.04
N THR A 58 1.15 -2.91 13.13
CA THR A 58 2.07 -3.26 14.23
C THR A 58 2.85 -2.05 14.77
N ASP A 59 2.14 -0.95 15.00
CA ASP A 59 2.69 0.31 15.53
C ASP A 59 3.68 1.01 14.61
N HIS A 60 3.77 0.58 13.35
CA HIS A 60 4.61 1.22 12.35
C HIS A 60 3.75 1.90 11.29
N SER A 61 4.30 2.92 10.66
CA SER A 61 3.60 3.70 9.64
C SER A 61 4.10 3.34 8.24
N PHE A 62 3.14 3.22 7.32
CA PHE A 62 3.41 2.89 5.92
C PHE A 62 2.57 3.79 5.04
N ASN A 63 2.90 3.84 3.75
CA ASN A 63 2.14 4.60 2.77
C ASN A 63 1.79 3.71 1.58
N LEU A 64 0.53 3.73 1.19
CA LEU A 64 0.07 3.10 -0.05
C LEU A 64 0.03 4.20 -1.09
N ASN A 65 0.82 4.05 -2.15
CA ASN A 65 1.02 5.08 -3.17
C ASN A 65 0.46 4.66 -4.52
N PHE A 66 -0.10 5.61 -5.24
CA PHE A 66 -0.54 5.42 -6.62
C PHE A 66 0.01 6.56 -7.46
N GLU A 67 0.77 6.22 -8.51
CA GLU A 67 1.28 7.21 -9.46
C GLU A 67 0.56 7.06 -10.79
N HIS A 68 -0.01 8.17 -11.27
CA HIS A 68 -0.87 8.17 -12.45
C HIS A 68 -0.14 7.85 -13.76
N TYR A 69 1.03 8.43 -13.94
CA TYR A 69 1.76 8.30 -15.21
C TYR A 69 2.20 6.87 -15.50
N SER A 70 2.74 6.19 -14.49
CA SER A 70 3.21 4.82 -14.65
C SER A 70 2.14 3.79 -14.29
N GLU A 71 1.00 4.24 -13.74
CA GLU A 71 -0.06 3.39 -13.23
C GLU A 71 0.48 2.36 -12.24
N SER A 72 1.38 2.82 -11.36
CA SER A 72 2.03 1.97 -10.37
C SER A 72 1.42 2.16 -9.00
N ILE A 73 1.27 1.05 -8.27
CA ILE A 73 0.82 1.07 -6.88
C ILE A 73 1.85 0.33 -6.06
N TRP A 74 2.30 0.97 -4.97
CA TRP A 74 3.29 0.34 -4.10
C TRP A 74 3.14 0.84 -2.67
N ILE A 75 3.70 0.07 -1.73
CA ILE A 75 3.73 0.44 -0.32
C ILE A 75 5.18 0.71 0.07
N ASN A 76 5.44 1.84 0.72
CA ASN A 76 6.73 2.12 1.31
C ASN A 76 6.57 2.32 2.82
N ALA A 77 7.66 2.15 3.55
CA ALA A 77 7.67 2.27 5.01
C ALA A 77 8.18 3.64 5.44
N GLU A 78 7.72 4.12 6.59
CA GLU A 78 8.22 5.35 7.17
C GLU A 78 9.22 5.02 8.28
N GLY A 79 10.51 5.07 7.96
CA GLY A 79 11.59 4.84 8.91
C GLY A 79 12.14 3.42 8.87
N ILE A 80 13.28 3.26 9.54
CA ILE A 80 14.03 1.99 9.51
C ILE A 80 13.26 0.85 10.16
N GLU A 81 12.59 1.12 11.27
CA GLU A 81 11.85 0.07 11.98
C GLU A 81 10.66 -0.42 11.16
N ALA A 82 9.95 0.50 10.52
CA ALA A 82 8.84 0.13 9.65
C ALA A 82 9.32 -0.64 8.42
N SER A 83 10.47 -0.22 7.87
CA SER A 83 11.07 -0.92 6.74
C SER A 83 11.39 -2.37 7.08
N ALA A 84 11.89 -2.61 8.30
CA ALA A 84 12.20 -3.97 8.75
C ALA A 84 10.94 -4.82 8.91
N ALA A 85 9.76 -4.19 9.04
CA ALA A 85 8.49 -4.88 9.19
C ALA A 85 7.78 -5.14 7.84
N LEU A 86 8.34 -4.66 6.72
CA LEU A 86 7.72 -4.86 5.39
C LEU A 86 7.48 -6.33 5.05
N PRO A 87 8.41 -7.26 5.31
CA PRO A 87 8.13 -8.68 5.01
C PRO A 87 6.93 -9.20 5.80
N GLN A 88 6.79 -8.78 7.05
CA GLN A 88 5.65 -9.19 7.87
C GLN A 88 4.35 -8.60 7.34
N LEU A 89 4.37 -7.34 6.93
CA LEU A 89 3.21 -6.69 6.33
C LEU A 89 2.82 -7.39 5.03
N HIS A 90 3.80 -7.72 4.19
CA HIS A 90 3.57 -8.45 2.94
C HIS A 90 2.86 -9.77 3.21
N GLN A 91 3.37 -10.54 4.17
CA GLN A 91 2.78 -11.83 4.54
C GLN A 91 1.33 -11.66 5.00
N TYR A 92 1.08 -10.65 5.84
CA TYR A 92 -0.25 -10.38 6.34
C TYR A 92 -1.22 -10.03 5.22
N LEU A 93 -0.82 -9.14 4.31
CA LEU A 93 -1.67 -8.73 3.20
C LEU A 93 -1.98 -9.87 2.24
N VAL A 94 -0.98 -10.71 1.96
CA VAL A 94 -1.19 -11.89 1.11
C VAL A 94 -2.26 -12.80 1.73
N THR A 95 -2.20 -12.99 3.04
CA THR A 95 -3.17 -13.81 3.76
C THR A 95 -4.58 -13.22 3.67
N GLN A 96 -4.70 -11.89 3.75
CA GLN A 96 -6.00 -11.23 3.67
C GLN A 96 -6.63 -11.32 2.28
N LEU A 97 -5.81 -11.45 1.24
CA LEU A 97 -6.32 -11.54 -0.14
C LEU A 97 -6.77 -12.95 -0.54
N GLN A 98 -6.48 -13.94 0.27
CA GLN A 98 -6.88 -15.32 0.01
C GLN A 98 -8.29 -15.63 0.49
#